data_e925ff38182c179de7bd0100b0414b25
#
_entry.id   e925ff38182c179de7bd0100b0414b25
#
_cell.length_a   1.000
_cell.length_b   1.000
_cell.length_c   1.000
_cell.angle_alpha   90.00
_cell.angle_beta   90.00
_cell.angle_gamma   90.00
#
_symmetry.space_group_name_H-M   'P 1'
#
loop_
_entity.id
_entity.type
_entity.pdbx_description
1 polymer ?
#
loop_
_entity_poly.entity_id
_entity_poly.type
_entity_poly.pdbx_seq_one_letter_code
_entity_poly.pdbx_strand_id
1 'polypeptide(L)'
;MVKNLSRYVAAAAFASVAALPLTAVAQDKLDRLYQLDVIADYGGQPAKPFLPDSPDVKAHMEKLKAERTGRRFMASHIPVSSKSLKVGRVTEAEATEVPYHMVSRPLFIIGYDPVSIQWLSNNREFLASNNAVGLVVSVQTVEQMNELQRIAGKGITMQPSPGDRLAEHMGIRHYPFYMDSHGVMR
;
A
#
# COMPACT_ATOMS: atom_id res chain seq x y z
N MET A 1 -66.99 -20.73 -40.93
CA MET A 1 -66.15 -21.77 -41.55
C MET A 1 -64.89 -21.86 -40.72
N VAL A 2 -64.88 -22.62 -39.71
CA VAL A 2 -64.57 -24.03 -39.48
C VAL A 2 -63.14 -24.41 -39.87
N LYS A 3 -62.42 -24.91 -38.81
CA LYS A 3 -61.30 -25.87 -38.76
C LYS A 3 -59.90 -25.25 -38.64
N ASN A 4 -59.04 -25.70 -37.84
CA ASN A 4 -58.97 -26.85 -36.90
C ASN A 4 -57.87 -26.61 -35.87
N LEU A 5 -58.24 -26.97 -34.70
CA LEU A 5 -57.42 -27.27 -33.52
C LEU A 5 -56.53 -28.50 -33.77
N SER A 6 -55.29 -28.45 -33.45
CA SER A 6 -54.50 -29.65 -33.16
C SER A 6 -53.33 -29.27 -32.26
N ARG A 7 -53.44 -29.52 -30.97
CA ARG A 7 -52.72 -30.47 -30.12
C ARG A 7 -51.23 -30.58 -30.39
N TYR A 8 -50.45 -29.89 -29.59
CA TYR A 8 -49.17 -30.45 -29.13
C TYR A 8 -49.00 -30.15 -27.63
N VAL A 9 -49.26 -31.22 -26.87
CA VAL A 9 -48.83 -31.35 -25.50
C VAL A 9 -47.33 -31.72 -25.58
N ALA A 10 -46.47 -30.82 -25.25
CA ALA A 10 -45.06 -31.12 -25.04
C ALA A 10 -44.83 -31.23 -23.53
N ALA A 11 -44.59 -32.45 -23.08
CA ALA A 11 -44.20 -32.78 -21.73
C ALA A 11 -42.81 -32.14 -21.44
N ALA A 12 -42.78 -31.16 -20.55
CA ALA A 12 -41.54 -30.62 -20.00
C ALA A 12 -41.03 -31.60 -18.94
N ALA A 13 -40.04 -32.42 -19.31
CA ALA A 13 -39.28 -33.21 -18.35
C ALA A 13 -38.37 -32.26 -17.54
N PHE A 14 -38.70 -32.05 -16.28
CA PHE A 14 -37.85 -31.41 -15.32
C PHE A 14 -36.67 -32.32 -15.02
N ALA A 15 -35.52 -32.08 -15.63
CA ALA A 15 -34.25 -32.63 -15.16
C ALA A 15 -33.80 -31.82 -13.94
N SER A 16 -34.09 -32.34 -12.74
CA SER A 16 -33.51 -31.84 -11.50
C SER A 16 -32.03 -32.21 -11.47
N VAL A 17 -31.18 -31.27 -11.87
CA VAL A 17 -29.74 -31.31 -11.62
C VAL A 17 -29.55 -31.14 -10.12
N ALA A 18 -29.28 -32.23 -9.42
CA ALA A 18 -28.83 -32.22 -8.03
C ALA A 18 -27.47 -31.53 -7.99
N ALA A 19 -27.45 -30.24 -7.62
CA ALA A 19 -26.25 -29.52 -7.29
C ALA A 19 -25.69 -30.13 -6.00
N LEU A 20 -24.73 -31.04 -6.10
CA LEU A 20 -23.94 -31.51 -4.98
C LEU A 20 -23.13 -30.36 -4.43
N PRO A 21 -23.12 -30.12 -3.11
CA PRO A 21 -22.30 -29.06 -2.53
C PRO A 21 -20.80 -29.44 -2.60
N LEU A 22 -20.13 -28.95 -3.61
CA LEU A 22 -18.66 -29.08 -3.74
C LEU A 22 -17.89 -28.37 -2.61
N THR A 23 -18.56 -27.59 -1.78
CA THR A 23 -17.95 -26.82 -0.70
C THR A 23 -17.58 -27.66 0.54
N ALA A 24 -18.26 -28.78 0.79
CA ALA A 24 -18.00 -29.58 1.98
C ALA A 24 -16.66 -30.34 1.95
N VAL A 25 -16.20 -30.72 0.75
CA VAL A 25 -14.96 -31.50 0.62
C VAL A 25 -13.70 -30.64 0.77
N ALA A 26 -13.80 -29.34 0.45
CA ALA A 26 -12.68 -28.42 0.57
C ALA A 26 -12.42 -27.99 2.02
N GLN A 27 -13.47 -27.84 2.82
CA GLN A 27 -13.35 -27.51 4.25
C GLN A 27 -12.77 -28.67 5.07
N ASP A 28 -13.19 -29.88 4.83
CA ASP A 28 -12.67 -31.06 5.54
C ASP A 28 -11.16 -31.30 5.27
N LYS A 29 -10.70 -30.92 4.09
CA LYS A 29 -9.28 -31.00 3.73
C LYS A 29 -8.43 -29.90 4.36
N LEU A 30 -8.99 -28.69 4.55
CA LEU A 30 -8.34 -27.59 5.26
C LEU A 30 -8.25 -27.86 6.77
N ASP A 31 -9.30 -28.41 7.38
CA ASP A 31 -9.29 -28.74 8.80
C ASP A 31 -8.28 -29.84 9.15
N ARG A 32 -8.02 -30.76 8.24
CA ARG A 32 -6.95 -31.77 8.41
C ARG A 32 -5.54 -31.19 8.27
N LEU A 33 -5.36 -30.12 7.49
CA LEU A 33 -4.05 -29.46 7.34
C LEU A 33 -3.68 -28.61 8.55
N TYR A 34 -4.66 -28.22 9.36
CA TYR A 34 -4.46 -27.44 10.60
C TYR A 34 -4.57 -28.26 11.88
N GLN A 35 -4.84 -29.57 11.80
CA GLN A 35 -4.68 -30.45 12.94
C GLN A 35 -3.19 -30.66 13.22
N LEU A 36 -2.70 -29.86 14.16
CA LEU A 36 -1.37 -30.04 14.74
C LEU A 36 -1.42 -31.31 15.61
N ASP A 37 -0.70 -32.34 15.20
CA ASP A 37 -0.48 -33.51 16.07
C ASP A 37 0.38 -33.05 17.26
N VAL A 38 -0.19 -33.10 18.44
CA VAL A 38 0.53 -32.87 19.68
C VAL A 38 1.45 -34.07 19.93
N ILE A 39 2.74 -33.91 19.60
CA ILE A 39 3.74 -34.98 19.71
C ILE A 39 4.05 -35.30 21.19
N ALA A 40 3.92 -34.36 22.10
CA ALA A 40 4.04 -34.55 23.54
C ALA A 40 3.32 -33.41 24.29
N ASP A 41 2.46 -33.79 25.22
CA ASP A 41 1.85 -32.91 26.20
C ASP A 41 2.50 -33.16 27.56
N TYR A 42 3.36 -32.26 28.00
CA TYR A 42 4.00 -32.38 29.33
C TYR A 42 3.15 -31.79 30.45
N GLY A 43 1.87 -31.53 30.20
CA GLY A 43 0.95 -31.01 31.18
C GLY A 43 1.35 -29.61 31.66
N GLY A 44 0.84 -28.57 31.02
CA GLY A 44 1.02 -27.20 31.44
C GLY A 44 -0.19 -26.70 32.24
N GLN A 45 0.01 -25.81 33.20
CA GLN A 45 -1.10 -25.07 33.77
C GLN A 45 -1.63 -24.03 32.76
N PRO A 46 -2.96 -23.84 32.68
CA PRO A 46 -3.52 -22.83 31.80
C PRO A 46 -2.89 -21.46 32.12
N ALA A 47 -2.36 -20.80 31.09
CA ALA A 47 -1.72 -19.49 31.26
C ALA A 47 -2.70 -18.35 31.69
N LYS A 48 -4.00 -18.60 31.62
CA LYS A 48 -5.06 -17.64 31.96
C LYS A 48 -4.94 -16.98 33.35
N PRO A 49 -4.55 -17.69 34.44
CA PRO A 49 -4.37 -17.06 35.75
C PRO A 49 -3.14 -16.15 35.83
N PHE A 50 -2.22 -16.28 34.90
CA PHE A 50 -0.93 -15.54 34.89
C PHE A 50 -0.94 -14.39 33.87
N LEU A 51 -2.01 -14.26 33.07
CA LEU A 51 -2.19 -13.15 32.15
C LEU A 51 -2.98 -12.03 32.86
N PRO A 52 -2.51 -10.80 32.80
CA PRO A 52 -3.28 -9.67 33.33
C PRO A 52 -4.63 -9.57 32.62
N ASP A 53 -5.67 -9.22 33.36
CA ASP A 53 -7.04 -9.17 32.89
C ASP A 53 -7.21 -8.37 31.58
N SER A 54 -7.94 -8.94 30.67
CA SER A 54 -8.14 -8.55 29.26
C SER A 54 -8.51 -7.10 28.92
N PRO A 55 -9.10 -6.26 29.78
CA PRO A 55 -9.42 -4.88 29.40
C PRO A 55 -8.17 -4.03 29.13
N ASP A 56 -7.09 -4.34 29.82
CA ASP A 56 -5.83 -3.57 29.70
C ASP A 56 -5.08 -3.88 28.40
N VAL A 57 -5.14 -5.12 27.92
CA VAL A 57 -4.50 -5.52 26.67
C VAL A 57 -5.19 -4.88 25.45
N LYS A 58 -6.53 -4.79 25.45
CA LYS A 58 -7.27 -4.10 24.39
C LYS A 58 -6.97 -2.60 24.38
N ALA A 59 -7.00 -1.95 25.52
CA ALA A 59 -6.67 -0.54 25.64
C ALA A 59 -5.20 -0.27 25.25
N HIS A 60 -4.29 -1.15 25.62
CA HIS A 60 -2.88 -1.08 25.24
C HIS A 60 -2.67 -1.33 23.74
N MET A 61 -3.36 -2.28 23.14
CA MET A 61 -3.32 -2.53 21.69
C MET A 61 -3.94 -1.39 20.88
N GLU A 62 -5.04 -0.79 21.35
CA GLU A 62 -5.62 0.41 20.72
C GLU A 62 -4.68 1.62 20.85
N LYS A 63 -4.03 1.79 21.97
CA LYS A 63 -3.00 2.81 22.17
C LYS A 63 -1.79 2.58 21.30
N LEU A 64 -1.31 1.34 21.17
CA LEU A 64 -0.23 0.96 20.26
C LEU A 64 -0.62 1.12 18.79
N LYS A 65 -1.87 0.83 18.42
CA LYS A 65 -2.40 1.10 17.07
C LYS A 65 -2.48 2.59 16.80
N ALA A 66 -3.00 3.39 17.72
CA ALA A 66 -3.07 4.83 17.61
C ALA A 66 -1.67 5.48 17.55
N GLU A 67 -0.72 4.98 18.33
CA GLU A 67 0.68 5.41 18.31
C GLU A 67 1.45 4.91 17.07
N ARG A 68 1.10 3.74 16.51
CA ARG A 68 1.66 3.20 15.26
C ARG A 68 1.16 3.94 14.02
N THR A 69 -0.02 4.56 14.07
CA THR A 69 -0.57 5.29 12.94
C THR A 69 0.15 6.63 12.77
N GLY A 70 1.28 6.59 12.11
CA GLY A 70 1.87 7.73 11.41
C GLY A 70 2.92 8.53 12.15
N ARG A 71 2.73 8.94 13.39
CA ARG A 71 3.66 9.89 14.04
C ARG A 71 4.99 9.27 14.48
N ARG A 72 4.95 8.09 15.07
CA ARG A 72 6.15 7.44 15.61
C ARG A 72 7.04 6.84 14.54
N PHE A 73 6.42 6.32 13.47
CA PHE A 73 7.16 5.80 12.33
C PHE A 73 7.93 6.91 11.60
N MET A 74 7.30 8.07 11.44
CA MET A 74 7.95 9.24 10.80
C MET A 74 9.12 9.77 11.66
N ALA A 75 8.92 9.89 12.96
CA ALA A 75 9.94 10.44 13.86
C ALA A 75 11.20 9.56 13.93
N SER A 76 11.09 8.25 13.77
CA SER A 76 12.24 7.33 13.81
C SER A 76 13.10 7.35 12.54
N HIS A 77 12.60 7.95 11.45
CA HIS A 77 13.29 8.01 10.16
C HIS A 77 13.79 9.43 9.82
N ILE A 78 13.62 10.38 10.71
CA ILE A 78 14.11 11.75 10.58
C ILE A 78 15.27 11.96 11.56
N PRO A 79 16.39 12.57 11.17
CA PRO A 79 16.64 13.29 9.91
C PRO A 79 16.96 12.38 8.72
N VAL A 80 16.54 12.80 7.52
CA VAL A 80 16.88 12.16 6.26
C VAL A 80 17.67 13.13 5.38
N SER A 81 18.72 12.63 4.79
CA SER A 81 19.50 13.36 3.77
C SER A 81 20.07 12.36 2.79
N SER A 82 19.79 12.56 1.51
CA SER A 82 20.39 11.77 0.43
C SER A 82 21.65 12.44 -0.07
N LYS A 83 22.70 11.66 -0.29
CA LYS A 83 23.99 12.14 -0.78
C LYS A 83 24.06 12.20 -2.31
N SER A 84 23.39 11.27 -2.96
CA SER A 84 23.37 11.10 -4.42
C SER A 84 22.38 12.01 -5.13
N LEU A 85 21.42 12.59 -4.40
CA LEU A 85 20.37 13.45 -4.93
C LEU A 85 20.61 14.91 -4.56
N LYS A 86 20.45 15.81 -5.54
CA LYS A 86 20.59 17.26 -5.38
C LYS A 86 19.33 17.97 -5.85
N VAL A 87 19.08 19.13 -5.25
CA VAL A 87 18.02 20.03 -5.72
C VAL A 87 18.36 20.53 -7.13
N GLY A 88 17.45 20.33 -8.07
CA GLY A 88 17.67 20.76 -9.45
C GLY A 88 16.67 20.13 -10.42
N ARG A 89 16.78 20.50 -11.69
CA ARG A 89 15.94 19.94 -12.73
C ARG A 89 16.53 18.62 -13.25
N VAL A 90 15.73 17.57 -13.33
CA VAL A 90 16.10 16.31 -13.98
C VAL A 90 16.41 16.59 -15.45
N THR A 91 17.55 16.13 -15.92
CA THR A 91 17.99 16.29 -17.32
C THR A 91 17.33 15.27 -18.22
N GLU A 92 17.37 15.51 -19.55
CA GLU A 92 16.84 14.54 -20.51
C GLU A 92 17.60 13.23 -20.51
N ALA A 93 18.91 13.31 -20.33
CA ALA A 93 19.77 12.13 -20.23
C ALA A 93 19.36 11.25 -19.03
N GLU A 94 19.20 11.85 -17.84
CA GLU A 94 18.71 11.15 -16.66
C GLU A 94 17.33 10.53 -16.88
N ALA A 95 16.40 11.28 -17.48
CA ALA A 95 15.05 10.80 -17.74
C ALA A 95 15.03 9.61 -18.73
N THR A 96 15.95 9.55 -19.69
CA THR A 96 16.03 8.48 -20.69
C THR A 96 16.57 7.17 -20.11
N GLU A 97 17.40 7.23 -19.09
CA GLU A 97 18.02 6.06 -18.47
C GLU A 97 17.08 5.31 -17.49
N VAL A 98 15.98 5.95 -17.08
CA VAL A 98 15.05 5.36 -16.10
C VAL A 98 14.34 4.12 -16.66
N PRO A 99 14.40 2.97 -15.98
CA PRO A 99 13.70 1.77 -16.39
C PRO A 99 12.22 1.84 -16.00
N TYR A 100 11.42 2.59 -16.72
CA TYR A 100 9.99 2.86 -16.43
C TYR A 100 9.13 1.62 -16.24
N HIS A 101 9.44 0.54 -16.97
CA HIS A 101 8.71 -0.72 -16.86
C HIS A 101 8.79 -1.35 -15.45
N MET A 102 9.74 -0.92 -14.63
CA MET A 102 9.87 -1.35 -13.24
C MET A 102 9.06 -0.49 -12.27
N VAL A 103 8.52 0.64 -12.72
CA VAL A 103 7.72 1.54 -11.90
C VAL A 103 6.29 1.03 -11.83
N SER A 104 5.99 0.21 -10.84
CA SER A 104 4.66 -0.38 -10.64
C SER A 104 3.64 0.60 -10.05
N ARG A 105 4.10 1.72 -9.49
CA ARG A 105 3.25 2.71 -8.83
C ARG A 105 3.81 4.11 -9.04
N PRO A 106 2.97 5.10 -9.37
CA PRO A 106 3.42 6.48 -9.50
C PRO A 106 4.16 6.97 -8.25
N LEU A 107 5.31 7.53 -8.44
CA LEU A 107 6.23 7.97 -7.39
C LEU A 107 6.69 9.40 -7.67
N PHE A 108 6.80 10.22 -6.63
CA PHE A 108 7.49 11.50 -6.73
C PHE A 108 8.54 11.64 -5.63
N ILE A 109 9.58 12.39 -5.92
CA ILE A 109 10.70 12.64 -5.01
C ILE A 109 10.84 14.13 -4.78
N ILE A 110 10.91 14.51 -3.50
CA ILE A 110 11.05 15.89 -3.06
C ILE A 110 11.97 15.99 -1.84
N GLY A 111 12.42 17.20 -1.55
CA GLY A 111 13.05 17.55 -0.28
C GLY A 111 12.30 18.68 0.42
N TYR A 112 12.79 19.09 1.59
CA TYR A 112 12.34 20.30 2.26
C TYR A 112 13.21 21.47 1.82
N ASP A 113 12.94 21.97 0.64
CA ASP A 113 13.59 23.13 0.02
C ASP A 113 12.57 23.95 -0.80
N PRO A 114 12.85 25.23 -1.09
CA PRO A 114 11.92 26.11 -1.78
C PRO A 114 11.47 25.59 -3.15
N VAL A 115 12.36 24.94 -3.90
CA VAL A 115 12.07 24.39 -5.23
C VAL A 115 11.09 23.23 -5.13
N SER A 116 11.35 22.30 -4.23
CA SER A 116 10.47 21.15 -3.96
C SER A 116 9.11 21.57 -3.42
N ILE A 117 9.08 22.54 -2.50
CA ILE A 117 7.83 23.07 -1.92
C ILE A 117 6.97 23.71 -3.02
N GLN A 118 7.55 24.54 -3.86
CA GLN A 118 6.81 25.16 -4.97
C GLN A 118 6.35 24.13 -5.99
N TRP A 119 7.20 23.17 -6.34
CA TRP A 119 6.88 22.09 -7.25
C TRP A 119 5.71 21.24 -6.71
N LEU A 120 5.76 20.87 -5.43
CA LEU A 120 4.69 20.10 -4.76
C LEU A 120 3.36 20.87 -4.78
N SER A 121 3.39 22.16 -4.46
CA SER A 121 2.20 23.01 -4.47
C SER A 121 1.56 23.10 -5.86
N ASN A 122 2.37 23.23 -6.90
CA ASN A 122 1.90 23.34 -8.27
C ASN A 122 1.33 22.04 -8.83
N ASN A 123 1.83 20.89 -8.36
CA ASN A 123 1.50 19.56 -8.90
C ASN A 123 0.58 18.75 -7.99
N ARG A 124 0.13 19.26 -6.84
CA ARG A 124 -0.63 18.49 -5.83
C ARG A 124 -1.88 17.79 -6.39
N GLU A 125 -2.64 18.46 -7.24
CA GLU A 125 -3.86 17.90 -7.83
C GLU A 125 -3.55 16.76 -8.79
N PHE A 126 -2.52 16.92 -9.60
CA PHE A 126 -2.01 15.89 -10.49
C PHE A 126 -1.49 14.67 -9.70
N LEU A 127 -0.70 14.90 -8.65
CA LEU A 127 -0.17 13.83 -7.80
C LEU A 127 -1.29 13.05 -7.07
N ALA A 128 -2.31 13.76 -6.60
CA ALA A 128 -3.46 13.16 -5.94
C ALA A 128 -4.31 12.32 -6.91
N SER A 129 -4.58 12.84 -8.13
CA SER A 129 -5.38 12.13 -9.15
C SER A 129 -4.69 10.85 -9.64
N ASN A 130 -3.37 10.82 -9.65
CA ASN A 130 -2.58 9.65 -10.02
C ASN A 130 -2.27 8.72 -8.83
N ASN A 131 -2.77 8.99 -7.63
CA ASN A 131 -2.46 8.25 -6.40
C ASN A 131 -0.95 8.08 -6.17
N ALA A 132 -0.18 9.13 -6.48
CA ALA A 132 1.26 9.09 -6.39
C ALA A 132 1.73 9.02 -4.93
N VAL A 133 2.80 8.27 -4.71
CA VAL A 133 3.45 8.17 -3.39
C VAL A 133 4.68 9.05 -3.37
N GLY A 134 4.80 9.88 -2.33
CA GLY A 134 5.94 10.78 -2.16
C GLY A 134 7.07 10.18 -1.34
N LEU A 135 8.27 10.31 -1.84
CA LEU A 135 9.50 10.02 -1.13
C LEU A 135 10.18 11.33 -0.76
N VAL A 136 10.32 11.62 0.55
CA VAL A 136 10.98 12.81 1.05
C VAL A 136 12.42 12.48 1.36
N VAL A 137 13.36 12.92 0.50
CA VAL A 137 14.76 12.52 0.53
C VAL A 137 15.68 13.49 1.29
N SER A 138 15.14 14.65 1.65
CA SER A 138 15.85 15.65 2.46
C SER A 138 14.87 16.34 3.41
N VAL A 139 14.93 15.98 4.68
CA VAL A 139 14.12 16.57 5.76
C VAL A 139 14.84 16.40 7.09
N GLN A 140 14.90 17.43 7.90
CA GLN A 140 15.67 17.44 9.14
C GLN A 140 14.80 17.27 10.39
N THR A 141 13.56 17.75 10.35
CA THR A 141 12.66 17.72 11.49
C THR A 141 11.25 17.20 11.13
N VAL A 142 10.55 16.76 12.15
CA VAL A 142 9.15 16.29 12.00
C VAL A 142 8.23 17.44 11.59
N GLU A 143 8.51 18.66 12.04
CA GLU A 143 7.77 19.87 11.68
C GLU A 143 7.84 20.15 10.20
N GLN A 144 9.04 20.03 9.61
CA GLN A 144 9.25 20.16 8.16
C GLN A 144 8.44 19.10 7.39
N MET A 145 8.45 17.86 7.85
CA MET A 145 7.66 16.79 7.23
C MET A 145 6.15 17.06 7.32
N ASN A 146 5.68 17.54 8.47
CA ASN A 146 4.28 17.92 8.67
C ASN A 146 3.87 19.10 7.78
N GLU A 147 4.78 20.04 7.53
CA GLU A 147 4.54 21.15 6.62
C GLU A 147 4.39 20.68 5.16
N LEU A 148 5.29 19.82 4.69
CA LEU A 148 5.16 19.18 3.38
C LEU A 148 3.83 18.44 3.25
N GLN A 149 3.42 17.68 4.26
CA GLN A 149 2.16 16.95 4.27
C GLN A 149 0.94 17.90 4.22
N ARG A 150 1.02 19.04 4.88
CA ARG A 150 -0.03 20.08 4.83
C ARG A 150 -0.16 20.69 3.43
N ILE A 151 0.97 20.96 2.77
CA ILE A 151 1.00 21.47 1.40
C ILE A 151 0.44 20.44 0.40
N ALA A 152 0.85 19.19 0.53
CA ALA A 152 0.36 18.10 -0.31
C ALA A 152 -1.14 17.83 -0.15
N GLY A 153 -1.66 18.00 1.07
CA GLY A 153 -3.06 17.71 1.39
C GLY A 153 -3.31 16.26 1.79
N LYS A 154 -4.58 15.92 2.04
CA LYS A 154 -4.99 14.62 2.62
C LYS A 154 -4.91 13.43 1.65
N GLY A 155 -4.91 13.68 0.35
CA GLY A 155 -4.95 12.62 -0.68
C GLY A 155 -3.58 12.05 -1.07
N ILE A 156 -2.49 12.65 -0.60
CA ILE A 156 -1.13 12.27 -0.97
C ILE A 156 -0.41 11.66 0.22
N THR A 157 0.10 10.44 0.04
CA THR A 157 0.92 9.77 1.04
C THR A 157 2.39 10.09 0.79
N MET A 158 3.09 10.55 1.83
CA MET A 158 4.53 10.80 1.77
C MET A 158 5.25 10.10 2.93
N GLN A 159 6.48 9.68 2.67
CA GLN A 159 7.32 9.06 3.69
C GLN A 159 8.77 9.57 3.59
N PRO A 160 9.43 9.83 4.72
CA PRO A 160 10.84 10.16 4.73
C PRO A 160 11.66 8.90 4.47
N SER A 161 12.57 8.95 3.52
CA SER A 161 13.46 7.84 3.21
C SER A 161 14.68 8.33 2.41
N PRO A 162 15.89 7.81 2.70
CA PRO A 162 17.05 8.10 1.87
C PRO A 162 16.81 7.62 0.45
N GLY A 163 17.01 8.51 -0.52
CA GLY A 163 16.78 8.23 -1.94
C GLY A 163 18.00 7.66 -2.66
N ASP A 164 19.12 7.45 -1.99
CA ASP A 164 20.39 7.11 -2.64
C ASP A 164 20.33 5.82 -3.47
N ARG A 165 19.75 4.76 -2.92
CA ARG A 165 19.56 3.49 -3.65
C ARG A 165 18.65 3.63 -4.87
N LEU A 166 17.60 4.44 -4.73
CA LEU A 166 16.67 4.69 -5.83
C LEU A 166 17.35 5.51 -6.91
N ALA A 167 18.11 6.55 -6.52
CA ALA A 167 18.90 7.37 -7.41
C ALA A 167 19.90 6.55 -8.22
N GLU A 168 20.62 5.65 -7.59
CA GLU A 168 21.58 4.74 -8.24
C GLU A 168 20.88 3.78 -9.24
N HIS A 169 19.76 3.17 -8.84
CA HIS A 169 19.01 2.25 -9.69
C HIS A 169 18.34 2.92 -10.88
N MET A 170 17.92 4.16 -10.72
CA MET A 170 17.19 4.91 -11.74
C MET A 170 18.10 5.82 -12.58
N GLY A 171 19.38 5.98 -12.23
CA GLY A 171 20.27 6.90 -12.90
C GLY A 171 19.96 8.38 -12.67
N ILE A 172 19.07 8.70 -11.71
CA ILE A 172 18.61 10.08 -11.43
C ILE A 172 19.45 10.69 -10.31
N ARG A 173 19.83 11.96 -10.50
CA ARG A 173 20.64 12.71 -9.54
C ARG A 173 19.99 13.99 -9.05
N HIS A 174 18.86 14.38 -9.63
CA HIS A 174 18.18 15.62 -9.28
C HIS A 174 16.74 15.38 -8.84
N TYR A 175 16.23 16.26 -7.99
CA TYR A 175 14.84 16.33 -7.54
C TYR A 175 14.43 17.82 -7.42
N PRO A 176 13.15 18.20 -7.48
CA PRO A 176 11.96 17.36 -7.49
C PRO A 176 11.63 16.74 -8.85
N PHE A 177 10.98 15.58 -8.84
CA PHE A 177 10.41 14.97 -10.03
C PHE A 177 9.31 13.96 -9.68
N TYR A 178 8.52 13.64 -10.71
CA TYR A 178 7.51 12.57 -10.70
C TYR A 178 7.87 11.55 -11.76
N MET A 179 7.60 10.28 -11.49
CA MET A 179 7.70 9.20 -12.47
C MET A 179 6.57 8.19 -12.32
N ASP A 180 6.19 7.61 -13.45
CA ASP A 180 5.28 6.47 -13.55
C ASP A 180 5.80 5.48 -14.61
N SER A 181 4.98 4.51 -15.00
CA SER A 181 5.33 3.53 -16.05
C SER A 181 5.47 4.12 -17.47
N HIS A 182 5.14 5.40 -17.67
CA HIS A 182 5.16 6.09 -18.96
C HIS A 182 6.30 7.09 -19.10
N GLY A 183 6.84 7.55 -17.99
CA GLY A 183 7.92 8.51 -18.06
C GLY A 183 8.16 9.33 -16.79
N VAL A 184 9.06 10.30 -16.90
CA VAL A 184 9.37 11.29 -15.86
C VAL A 184 8.76 12.64 -16.23
N MET A 185 7.99 13.21 -15.31
CA MET A 185 7.57 14.61 -15.34
C MET A 185 8.56 15.44 -14.49
N ARG A 186 9.12 16.48 -15.06
CA ARG A 186 10.15 17.36 -14.49
C ARG A 186 9.53 18.58 -13.85
#